data_2c0e7abbfd8956bb60de2feb40d2b7b2
#
_entry.id   2c0e7abbfd8956bb60de2feb40d2b7b2
#
_cell.length_a   1.000
_cell.length_b   1.000
_cell.length_c   1.000
_cell.angle_alpha   90.00
_cell.angle_beta   90.00
_cell.angle_gamma   90.00
#
_symmetry.space_group_name_H-M   'P 1'
#
loop_
_entity.id
_entity.type
_entity.pdbx_description
1 polymer ?
#
loop_
_entity_poly.entity_id
_entity_poly.type
_entity_poly.pdbx_seq_one_letter_code
_entity_poly.pdbx_strand_id
1 'polypeptide(L)'
;MKLNKLNIAVAALAAVALAGCKNEDLSRQHYDNKLFISATNFTDEMLIKAANPSYEREITAGIAKPVGQDISIEFAAAPELFDHYRQAYYDEDVKLLSEEFYQFDETKTRIQAGSVASVPVTIRFVDVNLLDKNERYVLPVTIRSVSGIDVLPSARSVYYIFKGAALINVVAGITENRAWPDWKDASPVTNMRTFTLEALINGNAFKNQISTIMGIEGKFLVRIGDSGVDPNQIQIASSRNLTNSDLKLDAGRWYHVAVTFESGNVKVYLDGAEKCSGNVGTSSVN
;
A
#
# COMPACT_ATOMS: atom_id res chain seq x y z
N MET A 1 -39.32 -42.86 -50.78
CA MET A 1 -39.42 -41.88 -49.72
C MET A 1 -38.82 -40.55 -50.19
N LYS A 2 -39.64 -39.55 -50.59
CA LYS A 2 -39.11 -38.26 -51.10
C LYS A 2 -38.72 -37.39 -49.89
N LEU A 3 -37.44 -37.14 -49.66
CA LEU A 3 -36.99 -36.18 -48.68
C LEU A 3 -37.45 -34.78 -49.12
N ASN A 4 -38.22 -34.11 -48.26
CA ASN A 4 -38.67 -32.77 -48.51
C ASN A 4 -37.47 -31.80 -48.45
N LYS A 5 -37.43 -30.86 -49.43
CA LYS A 5 -36.37 -29.83 -49.50
C LYS A 5 -36.20 -29.09 -48.16
N LEU A 6 -37.26 -28.94 -47.36
CA LEU A 6 -37.24 -28.36 -46.04
C LEU A 6 -36.39 -29.18 -45.04
N ASN A 7 -36.49 -30.53 -45.08
CA ASN A 7 -35.72 -31.38 -44.20
C ASN A 7 -34.21 -31.38 -44.53
N ILE A 8 -33.86 -31.20 -45.82
CA ILE A 8 -32.47 -31.05 -46.26
C ILE A 8 -31.92 -29.70 -45.80
N ALA A 9 -32.70 -28.63 -45.87
CA ALA A 9 -32.29 -27.30 -45.40
C ALA A 9 -32.08 -27.26 -43.87
N VAL A 10 -32.98 -27.91 -43.11
CA VAL A 10 -32.84 -28.02 -41.64
C VAL A 10 -31.64 -28.86 -41.25
N ALA A 11 -31.36 -29.98 -41.95
CA ALA A 11 -30.18 -30.79 -41.70
C ALA A 11 -28.88 -30.07 -42.06
N ALA A 12 -28.87 -29.26 -43.14
CA ALA A 12 -27.72 -28.45 -43.51
C ALA A 12 -27.48 -27.30 -42.47
N LEU A 13 -28.54 -26.65 -41.97
CA LEU A 13 -28.42 -25.64 -40.90
C LEU A 13 -27.92 -26.25 -39.60
N ALA A 14 -28.39 -27.45 -39.24
CA ALA A 14 -27.92 -28.16 -38.03
C ALA A 14 -26.45 -28.60 -38.19
N ALA A 15 -26.03 -29.02 -39.38
CA ALA A 15 -24.61 -29.35 -39.62
C ALA A 15 -23.67 -28.14 -39.54
N VAL A 16 -24.12 -26.93 -39.95
CA VAL A 16 -23.36 -25.70 -39.82
C VAL A 16 -23.33 -25.23 -38.37
N ALA A 17 -24.41 -25.43 -37.59
CA ALA A 17 -24.43 -25.11 -36.15
C ALA A 17 -23.57 -26.07 -35.32
N LEU A 18 -23.35 -27.30 -35.77
CA LEU A 18 -22.44 -28.27 -35.12
C LEU A 18 -20.98 -28.12 -35.57
N ALA A 19 -20.71 -27.39 -36.63
CA ALA A 19 -19.39 -26.90 -37.01
C ALA A 19 -19.05 -25.62 -36.27
N GLY A 20 -19.56 -25.47 -35.03
CA GLY A 20 -19.15 -24.43 -34.11
C GLY A 20 -17.64 -24.45 -34.04
N CYS A 21 -17.03 -23.29 -34.22
CA CYS A 21 -15.61 -23.07 -34.22
C CYS A 21 -14.92 -24.01 -33.23
N LYS A 22 -14.32 -25.08 -33.71
CA LYS A 22 -13.22 -25.67 -32.96
C LYS A 22 -12.21 -24.53 -32.87
N ASN A 23 -12.13 -23.94 -31.71
CA ASN A 23 -11.06 -22.99 -31.46
C ASN A 23 -9.76 -23.79 -31.50
N GLU A 24 -9.25 -23.99 -32.73
CA GLU A 24 -7.99 -24.71 -32.96
C GLU A 24 -6.85 -24.03 -32.17
N ASP A 25 -7.02 -22.74 -31.88
CA ASP A 25 -6.10 -22.01 -31.03
C ASP A 25 -6.14 -22.50 -29.56
N LEU A 26 -7.27 -23.00 -29.03
CA LEU A 26 -7.31 -23.61 -27.71
C LEU A 26 -6.66 -24.99 -27.64
N SER A 27 -6.69 -25.77 -28.70
CA SER A 27 -5.99 -27.07 -28.78
C SER A 27 -4.51 -26.93 -29.17
N ARG A 28 -4.17 -25.83 -29.82
CA ARG A 28 -2.81 -25.41 -30.15
C ARG A 28 -2.28 -24.33 -29.21
N GLN A 29 -3.01 -23.95 -28.19
CA GLN A 29 -2.48 -23.07 -27.14
C GLN A 29 -1.37 -23.80 -26.41
N HIS A 30 -0.28 -23.79 -27.04
CA HIS A 30 0.98 -23.85 -26.39
C HIS A 30 1.12 -22.57 -25.60
N TYR A 31 0.54 -22.54 -24.39
CA TYR A 31 1.06 -21.63 -23.37
C TYR A 31 2.50 -22.07 -23.22
N ASP A 32 3.40 -21.36 -23.90
CA ASP A 32 4.81 -21.58 -23.75
C ASP A 32 5.13 -21.52 -22.28
N ASN A 33 5.61 -22.61 -21.75
CA ASN A 33 6.03 -22.66 -20.37
C ASN A 33 7.26 -21.77 -20.25
N LYS A 34 7.11 -20.58 -19.68
CA LYS A 34 8.19 -19.60 -19.54
C LYS A 34 8.56 -19.42 -18.10
N LEU A 35 9.82 -19.14 -17.87
CA LEU A 35 10.35 -18.77 -16.57
C LEU A 35 10.03 -17.31 -16.27
N PHE A 36 9.63 -17.01 -15.03
CA PHE A 36 9.36 -15.66 -14.56
C PHE A 36 9.79 -15.50 -13.11
N ILE A 37 10.05 -14.26 -12.70
CA ILE A 37 10.23 -13.93 -11.27
C ILE A 37 8.88 -14.00 -10.58
N SER A 38 8.78 -14.81 -9.51
CA SER A 38 7.56 -14.99 -8.71
C SER A 38 7.39 -13.83 -7.74
N ALA A 39 6.94 -12.69 -8.26
CA ALA A 39 6.69 -11.49 -7.46
C ALA A 39 5.25 -11.02 -7.66
N THR A 40 4.59 -10.58 -6.57
CA THR A 40 3.25 -9.97 -6.65
C THR A 40 3.32 -8.60 -7.34
N ASN A 41 4.37 -7.85 -7.03
CA ASN A 41 4.70 -6.57 -7.65
C ASN A 41 6.15 -6.61 -8.11
N PHE A 42 6.43 -5.98 -9.25
CA PHE A 42 7.80 -5.88 -9.75
C PHE A 42 8.59 -4.69 -9.17
N THR A 43 8.00 -3.98 -8.23
CA THR A 43 8.66 -2.97 -7.40
C THR A 43 8.46 -3.31 -5.93
N ASP A 44 9.51 -3.24 -5.13
CA ASP A 44 9.50 -3.42 -3.67
C ASP A 44 10.14 -2.20 -3.01
N GLU A 45 9.36 -1.45 -2.23
CA GLU A 45 9.79 -0.21 -1.59
C GLU A 45 10.19 -0.44 -0.14
N MET A 46 11.38 0.04 0.21
CA MET A 46 11.96 0.01 1.55
C MET A 46 12.25 1.42 2.05
N LEU A 47 12.03 1.64 3.34
CA LEU A 47 12.25 2.96 3.94
C LEU A 47 13.65 3.08 4.55
N ILE A 48 14.38 4.12 4.18
CA ILE A 48 15.65 4.47 4.83
C ILE A 48 15.35 4.98 6.24
N LYS A 49 15.71 4.20 7.26
CA LYS A 49 15.49 4.53 8.68
C LYS A 49 16.81 4.49 9.43
N ALA A 50 17.08 5.51 10.27
CA ALA A 50 18.31 5.55 11.07
C ALA A 50 18.49 4.33 11.99
N ALA A 51 17.38 3.78 12.51
CA ALA A 51 17.40 2.64 13.42
C ALA A 51 17.44 1.28 12.71
N ASN A 52 17.34 1.23 11.38
CA ASN A 52 17.33 -0.03 10.63
C ASN A 52 18.44 -0.03 9.56
N PRO A 53 19.61 -0.62 9.86
CA PRO A 53 20.74 -0.61 8.94
C PRO A 53 20.62 -1.63 7.80
N SER A 54 19.74 -2.62 7.91
CA SER A 54 19.69 -3.72 6.95
C SER A 54 18.27 -4.18 6.63
N TYR A 55 18.10 -4.75 5.42
CA TYR A 55 16.91 -5.47 4.99
C TYR A 55 17.35 -6.78 4.32
N GLU A 56 16.47 -7.77 4.38
CA GLU A 56 16.61 -9.01 3.62
C GLU A 56 15.40 -9.18 2.71
N ARG A 57 15.65 -9.66 1.49
CA ARG A 57 14.61 -10.01 0.54
C ARG A 57 14.95 -11.34 -0.12
N GLU A 58 13.93 -12.15 -0.28
CA GLU A 58 14.02 -13.38 -1.03
C GLU A 58 13.46 -13.18 -2.44
N ILE A 59 14.20 -13.65 -3.44
CA ILE A 59 13.75 -13.69 -4.82
C ILE A 59 13.65 -15.14 -5.28
N THR A 60 12.54 -15.48 -5.93
CA THR A 60 12.28 -16.81 -6.50
C THR A 60 11.87 -16.69 -7.96
N ALA A 61 12.15 -17.73 -8.72
CA ALA A 61 11.62 -17.87 -10.06
C ALA A 61 10.60 -19.01 -10.11
N GLY A 62 9.64 -18.91 -11.03
CA GLY A 62 8.60 -19.90 -11.24
C GLY A 62 8.36 -20.21 -12.69
N ILE A 63 7.69 -21.34 -12.93
CA ILE A 63 7.17 -21.78 -14.23
C ILE A 63 5.73 -22.23 -14.06
N ALA A 64 4.91 -22.12 -15.13
CA ALA A 64 3.50 -22.48 -15.06
C ALA A 64 3.24 -23.99 -14.97
N LYS A 65 4.13 -24.80 -15.56
CA LYS A 65 4.00 -26.27 -15.59
C LYS A 65 5.34 -26.93 -15.25
N PRO A 66 5.34 -28.01 -14.44
CA PRO A 66 6.56 -28.74 -14.15
C PRO A 66 7.20 -29.32 -15.41
N VAL A 67 8.52 -29.39 -15.41
CA VAL A 67 9.32 -30.02 -16.47
C VAL A 67 10.10 -31.22 -15.92
N GLY A 68 10.50 -32.12 -16.83
CA GLY A 68 11.17 -33.37 -16.47
C GLY A 68 12.68 -33.26 -16.19
N GLN A 69 13.23 -32.05 -16.19
CA GLN A 69 14.64 -31.77 -15.94
C GLN A 69 14.82 -30.54 -15.05
N ASP A 70 15.96 -30.46 -14.37
CA ASP A 70 16.31 -29.28 -13.57
C ASP A 70 16.51 -28.07 -14.48
N ILE A 71 16.02 -26.90 -14.04
CA ILE A 71 16.25 -25.61 -14.67
C ILE A 71 17.24 -24.84 -13.78
N SER A 72 18.44 -24.58 -14.28
CA SER A 72 19.42 -23.72 -13.61
C SER A 72 19.14 -22.26 -13.92
N ILE A 73 19.19 -21.42 -12.89
CA ILE A 73 18.83 -19.99 -12.94
C ILE A 73 19.91 -19.20 -12.25
N GLU A 74 20.25 -18.04 -12.78
CA GLU A 74 21.16 -17.09 -12.15
C GLU A 74 20.50 -15.71 -12.10
N PHE A 75 20.38 -15.16 -10.88
CA PHE A 75 19.99 -13.79 -10.66
C PHE A 75 21.20 -12.88 -10.57
N ALA A 76 21.07 -11.64 -10.99
CA ALA A 76 22.13 -10.64 -10.82
C ALA A 76 21.53 -9.23 -10.71
N ALA A 77 22.27 -8.34 -10.09
CA ALA A 77 22.06 -6.91 -10.24
C ALA A 77 22.18 -6.52 -11.73
N ALA A 78 21.35 -5.60 -12.16
CA ALA A 78 21.21 -5.20 -13.56
C ALA A 78 21.23 -3.68 -13.70
N PRO A 79 22.36 -3.01 -13.42
CA PRO A 79 22.47 -1.56 -13.53
C PRO A 79 22.15 -1.03 -14.94
N GLU A 80 22.29 -1.85 -15.97
CA GLU A 80 21.88 -1.54 -17.34
C GLU A 80 20.37 -1.33 -17.50
N LEU A 81 19.54 -1.77 -16.55
CA LEU A 81 18.10 -1.52 -16.54
C LEU A 81 17.70 -0.22 -15.81
N PHE A 82 18.67 0.55 -15.35
CA PHE A 82 18.42 1.79 -14.60
C PHE A 82 17.61 2.82 -15.41
N ASP A 83 18.03 3.09 -16.63
CA ASP A 83 17.32 4.05 -17.51
C ASP A 83 15.94 3.52 -17.92
N HIS A 84 15.81 2.21 -18.10
CA HIS A 84 14.50 1.60 -18.34
C HIS A 84 13.56 1.81 -17.15
N TYR A 85 14.04 1.63 -15.91
CA TYR A 85 13.25 1.91 -14.72
C TYR A 85 12.78 3.36 -14.68
N ARG A 86 13.69 4.32 -14.86
CA ARG A 86 13.38 5.76 -14.83
C ARG A 86 12.25 6.13 -15.81
N GLN A 87 12.32 5.59 -17.03
CA GLN A 87 11.31 5.84 -18.06
C GLN A 87 9.98 5.12 -17.77
N ALA A 88 10.02 3.85 -17.36
CA ALA A 88 8.82 3.05 -17.13
C ALA A 88 8.01 3.52 -15.91
N TYR A 89 8.68 4.02 -14.88
CA TYR A 89 8.05 4.44 -13.62
C TYR A 89 8.01 5.97 -13.42
N TYR A 90 8.44 6.76 -14.43
CA TYR A 90 8.47 8.22 -14.39
C TYR A 90 9.23 8.76 -13.17
N ASP A 91 10.33 8.11 -12.80
CA ASP A 91 11.15 8.43 -11.63
C ASP A 91 12.50 9.00 -12.09
N GLU A 92 12.50 10.28 -12.51
CA GLU A 92 13.68 10.90 -13.11
C GLU A 92 14.81 11.19 -12.12
N ASP A 93 14.46 11.43 -10.84
CA ASP A 93 15.39 11.84 -9.79
C ASP A 93 16.01 10.66 -9.02
N VAL A 94 15.61 9.41 -9.32
CA VAL A 94 16.15 8.22 -8.66
C VAL A 94 17.65 8.04 -8.99
N LYS A 95 18.40 7.53 -8.02
CA LYS A 95 19.81 7.14 -8.15
C LYS A 95 19.95 5.62 -8.19
N LEU A 96 20.95 5.15 -8.91
CA LEU A 96 21.29 3.73 -8.83
C LEU A 96 21.89 3.42 -7.45
N LEU A 97 21.44 2.33 -6.80
CA LEU A 97 22.00 1.87 -5.54
C LEU A 97 23.42 1.34 -5.77
N SER A 98 24.41 1.87 -5.04
CA SER A 98 25.80 1.45 -5.13
C SER A 98 26.00 0.01 -4.63
N GLU A 99 26.98 -0.70 -5.19
CA GLU A 99 27.26 -2.12 -4.89
C GLU A 99 27.61 -2.36 -3.42
N GLU A 100 28.11 -1.38 -2.70
CA GLU A 100 28.45 -1.46 -1.28
C GLU A 100 27.21 -1.66 -0.37
N PHE A 101 25.99 -1.33 -0.86
CA PHE A 101 24.77 -1.42 -0.07
C PHE A 101 23.97 -2.71 -0.27
N TYR A 102 24.46 -3.65 -1.07
CA TYR A 102 23.79 -4.93 -1.26
C TYR A 102 24.77 -6.08 -1.52
N GLN A 103 24.32 -7.28 -1.16
CA GLN A 103 25.03 -8.53 -1.47
C GLN A 103 24.02 -9.65 -1.70
N PHE A 104 24.36 -10.57 -2.57
CA PHE A 104 23.65 -11.82 -2.75
C PHE A 104 24.35 -12.90 -1.92
N ASP A 105 23.61 -13.67 -1.13
CA ASP A 105 24.17 -14.84 -0.43
C ASP A 105 24.66 -15.87 -1.45
N GLU A 106 23.84 -16.08 -2.49
CA GLU A 106 24.16 -16.88 -3.67
C GLU A 106 23.40 -16.29 -4.86
N THR A 107 23.98 -16.29 -6.05
CA THR A 107 23.30 -15.80 -7.27
C THR A 107 22.60 -16.90 -8.03
N LYS A 108 22.99 -18.16 -7.80
CA LYS A 108 22.50 -19.32 -8.56
C LYS A 108 21.48 -20.11 -7.77
N THR A 109 20.43 -20.52 -8.47
CA THR A 109 19.40 -21.39 -7.93
C THR A 109 18.89 -22.33 -9.01
N ARG A 110 17.94 -23.20 -8.67
CA ARG A 110 17.32 -24.11 -9.63
C ARG A 110 15.86 -24.40 -9.29
N ILE A 111 15.10 -24.73 -10.31
CA ILE A 111 13.84 -25.42 -10.18
C ILE A 111 14.15 -26.91 -10.39
N GLN A 112 13.84 -27.74 -9.42
CA GLN A 112 14.04 -29.19 -9.53
C GLN A 112 13.05 -29.80 -10.51
N ALA A 113 13.44 -30.87 -11.20
CA ALA A 113 12.56 -31.66 -12.05
C ALA A 113 11.26 -32.02 -11.31
N GLY A 114 10.11 -31.75 -11.95
CA GLY A 114 8.79 -31.97 -11.36
C GLY A 114 8.29 -30.85 -10.44
N SER A 115 9.10 -29.82 -10.15
CA SER A 115 8.71 -28.64 -9.37
C SER A 115 8.34 -27.47 -10.29
N VAL A 116 7.70 -26.43 -9.72
CA VAL A 116 7.31 -25.22 -10.43
C VAL A 116 7.95 -23.95 -9.87
N ALA A 117 8.66 -24.05 -8.76
CA ALA A 117 9.32 -22.91 -8.11
C ALA A 117 10.78 -23.24 -7.79
N SER A 118 11.63 -22.22 -7.86
CA SER A 118 13.04 -22.35 -7.45
C SER A 118 13.19 -22.28 -5.93
N VAL A 119 14.37 -22.71 -5.45
CA VAL A 119 14.82 -22.33 -4.11
C VAL A 119 15.00 -20.82 -4.08
N PRO A 120 14.59 -20.13 -2.98
CA PRO A 120 14.82 -18.70 -2.83
C PRO A 120 16.31 -18.33 -2.86
N VAL A 121 16.61 -17.17 -3.43
CA VAL A 121 17.91 -16.50 -3.32
C VAL A 121 17.72 -15.28 -2.42
N THR A 122 18.56 -15.15 -1.41
CA THR A 122 18.52 -14.03 -0.47
C THR A 122 19.38 -12.88 -0.98
N ILE A 123 18.79 -11.69 -1.00
CA ILE A 123 19.48 -10.41 -1.22
C ILE A 123 19.52 -9.69 0.11
N ARG A 124 20.71 -9.36 0.59
CA ARG A 124 20.92 -8.57 1.81
C ARG A 124 21.24 -7.15 1.41
N PHE A 125 20.50 -6.23 1.96
CA PHE A 125 20.80 -4.81 1.88
C PHE A 125 21.42 -4.38 3.19
N VAL A 126 22.61 -3.81 3.14
CA VAL A 126 23.43 -3.47 4.29
C VAL A 126 23.69 -1.98 4.34
N ASP A 127 23.88 -1.45 5.55
CA ASP A 127 24.21 -0.04 5.79
C ASP A 127 23.26 0.99 5.12
N VAL A 128 22.02 0.57 4.80
CA VAL A 128 21.04 1.41 4.12
C VAL A 128 20.63 2.64 4.94
N ASN A 129 20.88 2.65 6.24
CA ASN A 129 20.71 3.81 7.11
C ASN A 129 21.69 4.96 6.82
N LEU A 130 22.77 4.70 6.08
CA LEU A 130 23.76 5.69 5.64
C LEU A 130 23.36 6.39 4.33
N LEU A 131 22.38 5.86 3.60
CA LEU A 131 21.83 6.50 2.40
C LEU A 131 21.20 7.85 2.74
N ASP A 132 21.30 8.81 1.81
CA ASP A 132 20.64 10.12 1.97
C ASP A 132 19.11 9.93 1.95
N LYS A 133 18.46 10.35 3.03
CA LYS A 133 17.00 10.22 3.19
C LYS A 133 16.19 11.16 2.29
N ASN A 134 16.83 12.15 1.70
CA ASN A 134 16.18 13.07 0.77
C ASN A 134 16.21 12.55 -0.67
N GLU A 135 16.92 11.46 -0.91
CA GLU A 135 17.09 10.85 -2.21
C GLU A 135 16.33 9.53 -2.32
N ARG A 136 16.15 9.09 -3.54
CA ARG A 136 15.60 7.77 -3.87
C ARG A 136 16.66 6.94 -4.56
N TYR A 137 16.69 5.65 -4.23
CA TYR A 137 17.66 4.72 -4.83
C TYR A 137 16.91 3.51 -5.37
N VAL A 138 17.41 2.93 -6.45
CA VAL A 138 16.85 1.71 -7.03
C VAL A 138 17.95 0.72 -7.33
N LEU A 139 17.70 -0.56 -7.01
CA LEU A 139 18.48 -1.70 -7.46
C LEU A 139 17.60 -2.54 -8.41
N PRO A 140 17.87 -2.52 -9.72
CA PRO A 140 17.29 -3.49 -10.63
C PRO A 140 17.96 -4.85 -10.44
N VAL A 141 17.15 -5.92 -10.36
CA VAL A 141 17.62 -7.31 -10.32
C VAL A 141 16.93 -8.08 -11.43
N THR A 142 17.67 -8.92 -12.15
CA THR A 142 17.15 -9.65 -13.30
C THR A 142 17.56 -11.13 -13.28
N ILE A 143 16.83 -11.95 -14.03
CA ILE A 143 17.29 -13.28 -14.43
C ILE A 143 18.38 -13.09 -15.49
N ARG A 144 19.64 -13.27 -15.10
CA ARG A 144 20.81 -13.09 -15.96
C ARG A 144 20.96 -14.23 -16.94
N SER A 145 20.83 -15.45 -16.46
CA SER A 145 20.94 -16.66 -17.27
C SER A 145 19.97 -17.75 -16.82
N VAL A 146 19.56 -18.60 -17.74
CA VAL A 146 18.69 -19.74 -17.51
C VAL A 146 19.02 -20.86 -18.48
N SER A 147 18.82 -22.11 -18.08
CA SER A 147 18.99 -23.28 -18.94
C SER A 147 17.64 -23.90 -19.33
N GLY A 148 17.51 -24.27 -20.61
CA GLY A 148 16.46 -25.18 -21.08
C GLY A 148 15.02 -24.64 -21.16
N ILE A 149 14.81 -23.33 -20.89
CA ILE A 149 13.51 -22.68 -20.97
C ILE A 149 13.67 -21.19 -21.29
N ASP A 150 12.70 -20.60 -22.00
CA ASP A 150 12.67 -19.16 -22.25
C ASP A 150 12.16 -18.37 -21.04
N VAL A 151 12.65 -17.16 -20.89
CA VAL A 151 12.19 -16.23 -19.86
C VAL A 151 11.05 -15.37 -20.39
N LEU A 152 10.02 -15.16 -19.57
CA LEU A 152 8.95 -14.20 -19.85
C LEU A 152 9.50 -12.77 -19.74
N PRO A 153 9.59 -11.98 -20.83
CA PRO A 153 10.26 -10.68 -20.80
C PRO A 153 9.64 -9.68 -19.80
N SER A 154 8.30 -9.69 -19.66
CA SER A 154 7.56 -8.79 -18.77
C SER A 154 7.73 -9.11 -17.29
N ALA A 155 8.27 -10.26 -16.95
CA ALA A 155 8.48 -10.72 -15.57
C ALA A 155 9.93 -11.20 -15.34
N ARG A 156 10.86 -10.62 -16.09
CA ARG A 156 12.29 -10.97 -16.02
C ARG A 156 13.04 -10.23 -14.93
N SER A 157 12.54 -9.06 -14.51
CA SER A 157 13.26 -8.17 -13.62
C SER A 157 12.35 -7.63 -12.51
N VAL A 158 12.93 -7.30 -11.37
CA VAL A 158 12.31 -6.68 -10.21
C VAL A 158 13.18 -5.50 -9.76
N TYR A 159 12.55 -4.49 -9.16
CA TYR A 159 13.19 -3.25 -8.74
C TYR A 159 13.04 -3.05 -7.24
N TYR A 160 14.12 -3.02 -6.51
CA TYR A 160 14.16 -2.72 -5.07
C TYR A 160 14.43 -1.23 -4.89
N ILE A 161 13.50 -0.53 -4.25
CA ILE A 161 13.51 0.93 -4.15
C ILE A 161 13.73 1.34 -2.71
N PHE A 162 14.68 2.22 -2.47
CA PHE A 162 14.94 2.84 -1.17
C PHE A 162 14.53 4.30 -1.23
N LYS A 163 13.73 4.73 -0.25
CA LYS A 163 13.32 6.13 -0.09
C LYS A 163 13.32 6.52 1.38
N GLY A 164 13.59 7.77 1.67
CA GLY A 164 13.49 8.26 3.03
C GLY A 164 12.09 8.05 3.59
N ALA A 165 12.01 7.60 4.83
CA ALA A 165 10.78 7.77 5.58
C ALA A 165 10.52 9.27 5.66
N ALA A 166 9.34 9.73 5.28
CA ALA A 166 8.93 11.09 5.54
C ALA A 166 8.95 11.28 7.07
N LEU A 167 10.04 11.83 7.57
CA LEU A 167 10.06 12.33 8.93
C LEU A 167 9.26 13.63 8.90
N ILE A 168 8.10 13.64 9.51
CA ILE A 168 7.43 14.89 9.84
C ILE A 168 8.29 15.54 10.93
N ASN A 169 9.37 16.22 10.49
CA ASN A 169 10.29 16.91 11.40
C ASN A 169 9.78 18.30 11.77
N VAL A 170 8.77 18.78 11.04
CA VAL A 170 8.17 20.11 11.24
C VAL A 170 6.67 19.92 11.40
N VAL A 171 6.16 20.40 12.50
CA VAL A 171 4.73 20.43 12.81
C VAL A 171 4.28 21.85 13.08
N ALA A 172 3.00 22.14 12.88
CA ALA A 172 2.44 23.43 13.22
C ALA A 172 2.42 23.60 14.75
N GLY A 173 3.10 24.62 15.25
CA GLY A 173 2.94 25.09 16.62
C GLY A 173 1.68 25.97 16.70
N ILE A 174 0.60 25.43 17.29
CA ILE A 174 -0.70 26.11 17.35
C ILE A 174 -0.95 26.64 18.78
N THR A 175 0.10 26.96 19.53
CA THR A 175 -0.04 27.61 20.82
C THR A 175 -0.61 29.01 20.61
N GLU A 176 -1.80 29.29 21.16
CA GLU A 176 -2.54 30.57 21.01
C GLU A 176 -2.88 30.93 19.54
N ASN A 177 -2.73 30.01 18.62
CA ASN A 177 -3.04 30.17 17.21
C ASN A 177 -4.10 29.16 16.75
N ARG A 178 -4.65 29.42 15.56
CA ARG A 178 -5.62 28.54 14.92
C ARG A 178 -5.44 28.53 13.42
N ALA A 179 -5.80 27.43 12.77
CA ALA A 179 -5.88 27.31 11.33
C ALA A 179 -7.35 27.22 10.89
N TRP A 180 -7.71 28.00 9.89
CA TRP A 180 -9.03 27.95 9.25
C TRP A 180 -8.85 27.45 7.84
N PRO A 181 -9.52 26.37 7.43
CA PRO A 181 -9.60 26.01 6.01
C PRO A 181 -10.35 27.11 5.25
N ASP A 182 -9.77 27.61 4.17
CA ASP A 182 -10.46 28.54 3.25
C ASP A 182 -11.30 27.72 2.27
N TRP A 183 -12.51 27.36 2.69
CA TRP A 183 -13.47 26.65 1.85
C TRP A 183 -14.10 27.63 0.86
N LYS A 184 -13.67 27.59 -0.39
CA LYS A 184 -14.32 28.36 -1.48
C LYS A 184 -15.71 27.83 -1.80
N ASP A 185 -15.92 26.54 -1.60
CA ASP A 185 -17.23 25.87 -1.64
C ASP A 185 -17.38 25.01 -0.38
N ALA A 186 -18.30 25.38 0.48
CA ALA A 186 -18.57 24.68 1.73
C ALA A 186 -19.52 23.47 1.57
N SER A 187 -20.04 23.21 0.36
CA SER A 187 -21.00 22.13 0.14
C SER A 187 -20.52 20.75 0.59
N PRO A 188 -19.22 20.38 0.47
CA PRO A 188 -18.72 19.09 0.96
C PRO A 188 -18.79 18.93 2.48
N VAL A 189 -18.81 20.03 3.22
CA VAL A 189 -18.82 20.04 4.70
C VAL A 189 -20.16 20.48 5.29
N THR A 190 -21.21 20.49 4.46
CA THR A 190 -22.56 20.86 4.87
C THR A 190 -23.44 19.61 5.01
N ASN A 191 -24.21 19.54 6.11
CA ASN A 191 -25.11 18.42 6.42
C ASN A 191 -24.42 17.05 6.41
N MET A 192 -23.21 16.99 6.96
CA MET A 192 -22.42 15.77 7.03
C MET A 192 -23.07 14.77 7.99
N ARG A 193 -23.39 13.58 7.49
CA ARG A 193 -23.98 12.49 8.28
C ARG A 193 -22.98 11.41 8.63
N THR A 194 -21.89 11.31 7.87
CA THR A 194 -20.80 10.35 8.08
C THR A 194 -19.49 11.04 7.77
N PHE A 195 -18.57 11.07 8.72
CA PHE A 195 -17.25 11.63 8.53
C PHE A 195 -16.27 11.06 9.58
N THR A 196 -15.00 11.24 9.31
CA THR A 196 -13.92 11.00 10.26
C THR A 196 -13.06 12.26 10.38
N LEU A 197 -12.70 12.60 11.62
CA LEU A 197 -11.72 13.63 11.93
C LEU A 197 -10.49 12.97 12.53
N GLU A 198 -9.30 13.33 12.05
CA GLU A 198 -8.05 12.78 12.54
C GLU A 198 -7.01 13.88 12.75
N ALA A 199 -6.24 13.76 13.82
CA ALA A 199 -5.11 14.63 14.10
C ALA A 199 -4.01 13.89 14.86
N LEU A 200 -2.76 14.21 14.55
CA LEU A 200 -1.60 13.85 15.36
C LEU A 200 -1.24 15.07 16.21
N ILE A 201 -1.37 14.95 17.52
CA ILE A 201 -1.22 16.07 18.46
C ILE A 201 -0.16 15.78 19.53
N ASN A 202 0.50 16.84 19.99
CA ASN A 202 1.34 16.82 21.18
C ASN A 202 1.03 18.06 22.01
N GLY A 203 0.48 17.89 23.20
CA GLY A 203 0.21 18.95 24.14
C GLY A 203 1.42 19.20 25.05
N ASN A 204 2.07 20.36 24.96
CA ASN A 204 3.19 20.70 25.83
C ASN A 204 2.73 20.86 27.29
N ALA A 205 1.53 21.36 27.50
CA ALA A 205 0.89 21.53 28.82
C ALA A 205 -0.62 21.71 28.63
N PHE A 206 -1.40 21.33 29.65
CA PHE A 206 -2.86 21.47 29.68
C PHE A 206 -3.24 22.50 30.76
N LYS A 207 -3.02 23.79 30.45
CA LYS A 207 -3.26 24.90 31.39
C LYS A 207 -4.59 25.61 31.15
N ASN A 208 -5.10 25.54 29.93
CA ASN A 208 -6.35 26.21 29.57
C ASN A 208 -7.54 25.35 29.98
N GLN A 209 -8.65 25.99 30.32
CA GLN A 209 -9.89 25.28 30.63
C GLN A 209 -10.45 24.59 29.42
N ILE A 210 -10.31 25.18 28.23
CA ILE A 210 -10.76 24.61 26.96
C ILE A 210 -9.70 24.87 25.90
N SER A 211 -9.35 23.79 25.13
CA SER A 211 -8.51 23.89 23.95
C SER A 211 -9.16 23.06 22.82
N THR A 212 -9.43 23.68 21.68
CA THR A 212 -10.03 22.98 20.53
C THR A 212 -8.94 22.31 19.70
N ILE A 213 -9.09 21.02 19.42
CA ILE A 213 -8.24 20.28 18.47
C ILE A 213 -8.74 20.58 17.05
N MET A 214 -10.04 20.33 16.77
CA MET A 214 -10.65 20.54 15.47
C MET A 214 -12.18 20.49 15.56
N GLY A 215 -12.85 20.95 14.53
CA GLY A 215 -14.31 20.86 14.40
C GLY A 215 -14.95 22.12 13.88
N ILE A 216 -16.27 22.24 14.05
CA ILE A 216 -17.10 23.37 13.67
C ILE A 216 -17.65 23.99 14.95
N GLU A 217 -17.30 25.25 15.21
CA GLU A 217 -17.70 25.98 16.41
C GLU A 217 -19.23 26.04 16.57
N GLY A 218 -19.69 25.76 17.79
CA GLY A 218 -21.10 25.71 18.14
C GLY A 218 -21.89 24.52 17.56
N LYS A 219 -21.24 23.60 16.87
CA LYS A 219 -21.87 22.45 16.21
C LYS A 219 -21.26 21.11 16.64
N PHE A 220 -19.97 20.91 16.34
CA PHE A 220 -19.27 19.69 16.66
C PHE A 220 -17.78 19.97 16.85
N LEU A 221 -17.27 19.80 18.06
CA LEU A 221 -15.88 20.05 18.40
C LEU A 221 -15.24 18.82 19.04
N VAL A 222 -14.03 18.54 18.63
CA VAL A 222 -13.07 17.70 19.37
C VAL A 222 -12.21 18.67 20.18
N ARG A 223 -12.39 18.69 21.49
CA ARG A 223 -11.71 19.63 22.40
C ARG A 223 -11.11 18.93 23.60
N ILE A 224 -10.21 19.61 24.28
CA ILE A 224 -9.53 19.17 25.50
C ILE A 224 -9.98 20.09 26.65
N GLY A 225 -10.44 19.48 27.72
CA GLY A 225 -10.97 20.20 28.88
C GLY A 225 -12.35 20.82 28.67
N ASP A 226 -13.01 21.13 29.76
CA ASP A 226 -14.26 21.90 29.85
C ASP A 226 -14.60 22.13 31.33
N SER A 227 -15.70 22.85 31.63
CA SER A 227 -16.25 22.91 32.97
C SER A 227 -16.70 21.50 33.41
N GLY A 228 -16.09 20.99 34.48
CA GLY A 228 -16.34 19.62 34.96
C GLY A 228 -15.64 18.50 34.21
N VAL A 229 -14.74 18.83 33.27
CA VAL A 229 -13.87 17.87 32.54
C VAL A 229 -12.42 18.23 32.83
N ASP A 230 -11.58 17.25 33.10
CA ASP A 230 -10.18 17.50 33.44
C ASP A 230 -9.46 18.25 32.31
N PRO A 231 -8.50 19.13 32.62
CA PRO A 231 -7.83 19.99 31.64
C PRO A 231 -7.08 19.24 30.54
N ASN A 232 -6.75 17.95 30.75
CA ASN A 232 -6.06 17.08 29.81
C ASN A 232 -6.97 16.01 29.19
N GLN A 233 -8.29 16.13 29.36
CA GLN A 233 -9.24 15.11 28.91
C GLN A 233 -9.98 15.57 27.64
N ILE A 234 -10.00 14.70 26.62
CA ILE A 234 -10.74 14.97 25.38
C ILE A 234 -12.25 14.87 25.65
N GLN A 235 -12.99 15.81 25.08
CA GLN A 235 -14.43 15.83 25.02
C GLN A 235 -14.91 16.08 23.58
N ILE A 236 -15.88 15.35 23.15
CA ILE A 236 -16.67 15.69 21.96
C ILE A 236 -17.80 16.59 22.40
N ALA A 237 -17.78 17.84 21.96
CA ALA A 237 -18.82 18.81 22.25
C ALA A 237 -19.79 18.93 21.06
N SER A 238 -21.06 18.66 21.32
CA SER A 238 -22.14 18.75 20.35
C SER A 238 -23.46 18.97 21.09
N SER A 239 -24.61 18.64 20.51
CA SER A 239 -25.92 18.74 21.18
C SER A 239 -25.94 17.96 22.51
N ARG A 240 -25.20 16.89 22.60
CA ARG A 240 -24.86 16.16 23.82
C ARG A 240 -23.36 15.92 23.85
N ASN A 241 -22.70 16.32 24.93
CA ASN A 241 -21.28 16.10 25.09
C ASN A 241 -20.97 14.62 25.40
N LEU A 242 -19.83 14.14 24.88
CA LEU A 242 -19.34 12.78 25.09
C LEU A 242 -17.88 12.83 25.54
N THR A 243 -17.60 12.19 26.65
CA THR A 243 -16.25 12.01 27.21
C THR A 243 -16.22 10.88 28.23
N ASN A 244 -15.04 10.39 28.55
CA ASN A 244 -14.77 9.50 29.69
C ASN A 244 -13.32 9.62 30.16
N SER A 245 -12.97 8.97 31.28
CA SER A 245 -11.63 9.01 31.87
C SER A 245 -10.51 8.42 31.01
N ASP A 246 -10.85 7.54 30.03
CA ASP A 246 -9.85 6.89 29.15
C ASP A 246 -9.36 7.81 28.03
N LEU A 247 -9.93 9.02 27.95
CA LEU A 247 -9.59 10.07 27.00
C LEU A 247 -8.59 11.10 27.56
N LYS A 248 -7.89 10.78 28.66
CA LYS A 248 -6.85 11.64 29.23
C LYS A 248 -5.55 11.55 28.47
N LEU A 249 -4.90 12.69 28.31
CA LEU A 249 -3.63 12.87 27.59
C LEU A 249 -2.52 13.24 28.58
N ASP A 250 -1.31 12.76 28.30
CA ASP A 250 -0.09 13.16 29.01
C ASP A 250 0.60 14.30 28.27
N ALA A 251 1.14 15.27 28.99
CA ALA A 251 1.91 16.35 28.40
C ALA A 251 3.22 15.82 27.78
N GLY A 252 3.62 16.38 26.64
CA GLY A 252 4.85 16.02 25.94
C GLY A 252 4.80 14.71 25.17
N ARG A 253 3.65 14.03 25.15
CA ARG A 253 3.45 12.79 24.38
C ARG A 253 2.66 13.05 23.10
N TRP A 254 3.05 12.38 22.02
CA TRP A 254 2.28 12.35 20.79
C TRP A 254 1.12 11.37 20.89
N TYR A 255 -0.05 11.80 20.41
CA TYR A 255 -1.26 10.98 20.30
C TYR A 255 -1.85 11.12 18.91
N HIS A 256 -2.21 10.01 18.30
CA HIS A 256 -3.12 9.99 17.17
C HIS A 256 -4.57 9.99 17.71
N VAL A 257 -5.28 11.06 17.47
CA VAL A 257 -6.70 11.20 17.83
C VAL A 257 -7.53 11.00 16.58
N ALA A 258 -8.42 10.02 16.59
CA ALA A 258 -9.40 9.83 15.52
C ALA A 258 -10.81 9.81 16.09
N VAL A 259 -11.74 10.46 15.40
CA VAL A 259 -13.14 10.55 15.78
C VAL A 259 -14.00 10.20 14.57
N THR A 260 -14.77 9.13 14.64
CA THR A 260 -15.76 8.78 13.62
C THR A 260 -17.15 9.25 14.04
N PHE A 261 -17.90 9.77 13.09
CA PHE A 261 -19.29 10.17 13.26
C PHE A 261 -20.16 9.47 12.23
N GLU A 262 -21.23 8.83 12.69
CA GLU A 262 -22.23 8.20 11.82
C GLU A 262 -23.63 8.49 12.36
N SER A 263 -24.34 9.45 11.73
CA SER A 263 -25.71 9.83 12.08
C SER A 263 -25.92 10.02 13.60
N GLY A 264 -24.96 10.69 14.27
CA GLY A 264 -25.00 10.98 15.70
C GLY A 264 -24.27 9.99 16.58
N ASN A 265 -23.93 8.82 16.08
CA ASN A 265 -23.10 7.86 16.82
C ASN A 265 -21.62 8.23 16.60
N VAL A 266 -20.91 8.38 17.71
CA VAL A 266 -19.52 8.79 17.72
C VAL A 266 -18.67 7.71 18.36
N LYS A 267 -17.48 7.46 17.79
CA LYS A 267 -16.41 6.68 18.41
C LYS A 267 -15.15 7.52 18.45
N VAL A 268 -14.45 7.49 19.56
CA VAL A 268 -13.19 8.21 19.77
C VAL A 268 -12.07 7.18 19.97
N TYR A 269 -11.00 7.35 19.21
CA TYR A 269 -9.83 6.49 19.25
C TYR A 269 -8.59 7.30 19.67
N LEU A 270 -7.77 6.71 20.53
CA LEU A 270 -6.42 7.18 20.82
C LEU A 270 -5.41 6.10 20.41
N ASP A 271 -4.44 6.48 19.59
CA ASP A 271 -3.40 5.58 19.08
C ASP A 271 -3.97 4.27 18.47
N GLY A 272 -5.09 4.41 17.74
CA GLY A 272 -5.79 3.30 17.07
C GLY A 272 -6.72 2.46 17.96
N ALA A 273 -6.74 2.68 19.28
CA ALA A 273 -7.63 1.97 20.19
C ALA A 273 -8.92 2.77 20.48
N GLU A 274 -10.09 2.17 20.32
CA GLU A 274 -11.37 2.77 20.74
C GLU A 274 -11.37 2.99 22.26
N LYS A 275 -11.59 4.24 22.70
CA LYS A 275 -11.58 4.66 24.09
C LYS A 275 -12.95 5.11 24.58
N CYS A 276 -13.79 5.63 23.69
CA CYS A 276 -15.09 6.14 24.03
C CYS A 276 -16.04 6.00 22.85
N SER A 277 -17.30 5.68 23.12
CA SER A 277 -18.36 5.71 22.12
C SER A 277 -19.69 6.14 22.72
N GLY A 278 -20.54 6.75 21.89
CA GLY A 278 -21.87 7.20 22.34
C GLY A 278 -22.60 8.03 21.29
N ASN A 279 -23.83 8.44 21.60
CA ASN A 279 -24.64 9.28 20.72
C ASN A 279 -24.63 10.75 21.21
N VAL A 280 -24.30 11.67 20.31
CA VAL A 280 -24.14 13.10 20.62
C VAL A 280 -25.38 13.95 20.35
N GLY A 281 -26.54 13.34 20.10
CA GLY A 281 -27.83 14.03 20.05
C GLY A 281 -28.12 14.81 18.76
N THR A 282 -27.31 14.69 17.71
CA THR A 282 -27.54 15.24 16.37
C THR A 282 -27.26 14.21 15.32
N SER A 283 -28.04 14.17 14.23
CA SER A 283 -27.85 13.21 13.13
C SER A 283 -27.00 13.74 11.99
N SER A 284 -26.65 15.03 12.01
CA SER A 284 -25.80 15.67 11.01
C SER A 284 -25.09 16.89 11.60
N VAL A 285 -24.01 17.30 10.98
CA VAL A 285 -23.20 18.45 11.34
C VAL A 285 -23.14 19.41 10.14
N ASN A 286 -23.35 20.70 10.40
CA ASN A 286 -23.31 21.80 9.40
C ASN A 286 -22.31 22.86 9.84
#